data_9bd213ffd3064841bb0d0fdb40aaac7c
#
_entry.id   9bd213ffd3064841bb0d0fdb40aaac7c
#
_cell.length_a   1.000
_cell.length_b   1.000
_cell.length_c   1.000
_cell.angle_alpha   90.00
_cell.angle_beta   90.00
_cell.angle_gamma   90.00
#
_symmetry.space_group_name_H-M   'P 1'
#
loop_
_entity.id
_entity.type
_entity.pdbx_description
1 polymer ?
#
loop_
_entity_poly.entity_id
_entity_poly.type
_entity_poly.pdbx_seq_one_letter_code
_entity_poly.pdbx_strand_id
1 'polypeptide(L)'
;MVIRIWTQGRIVQSNLLMMKNKSILFVEDDIIVRTHIASTLQMLFCNVYCAQNGEEGFNMYEDSRPDIVLTDIQMPKQDGMKLIAQIRRIDYATPIVILTGYDDKHLILKAVNLAVDGYLIKPIEFSSLVKTLSQAIKRMHNTPNLITLNEHLFFNRDTKEFYYNNAIYRLSTKELELVELLIDNHHRILSKQAIELSLWNRDIPCESAVKNLVLRIRKKLGDTLIFSQRGLGYRININDARYFGDMG
;
A
#
# COMPACT_ATOMS: atom_id res chain seq x y z
N MET A 1 0.44 6.72 39.28
CA MET A 1 -0.91 6.63 38.67
C MET A 1 -1.24 7.85 37.81
N VAL A 2 -0.83 9.05 38.18
CA VAL A 2 -1.10 10.32 37.43
C VAL A 2 -0.39 10.40 36.06
N ILE A 3 0.80 9.84 35.90
CA ILE A 3 1.60 9.91 34.64
C ILE A 3 0.95 9.08 33.51
N ARG A 4 0.24 7.98 33.79
CA ARG A 4 -0.43 7.15 32.78
C ARG A 4 -1.64 7.85 32.12
N ILE A 5 -2.36 8.68 32.86
CA ILE A 5 -3.54 9.40 32.35
C ILE A 5 -3.11 10.54 31.39
N TRP A 6 -1.99 11.20 31.70
CA TRP A 6 -1.45 12.28 30.84
C TRP A 6 -0.87 11.76 29.53
N THR A 7 -0.25 10.59 29.53
CA THR A 7 0.28 9.96 28.30
C THR A 7 -0.84 9.46 27.39
N GLN A 8 -1.92 8.89 27.94
CA GLN A 8 -3.08 8.48 27.13
C GLN A 8 -3.80 9.67 26.48
N GLY A 9 -4.00 10.78 27.20
CA GLY A 9 -4.62 11.98 26.64
C GLY A 9 -3.81 12.61 25.50
N ARG A 10 -2.48 12.67 25.58
CA ARG A 10 -1.61 13.18 24.50
C ARG A 10 -1.60 12.27 23.28
N ILE A 11 -1.61 10.95 23.46
CA ILE A 11 -1.65 9.98 22.36
C ILE A 11 -2.99 10.09 21.61
N VAL A 12 -4.09 10.24 22.32
CA VAL A 12 -5.42 10.42 21.70
C VAL A 12 -5.47 11.75 20.92
N GLN A 13 -4.97 12.85 21.47
CA GLN A 13 -4.92 14.13 20.76
C GLN A 13 -4.04 14.09 19.52
N SER A 14 -2.87 13.49 19.56
CA SER A 14 -2.00 13.37 18.39
C SER A 14 -2.64 12.51 17.30
N ASN A 15 -3.33 11.43 17.66
CA ASN A 15 -4.04 10.56 16.74
C ASN A 15 -5.21 11.27 16.05
N LEU A 16 -5.97 12.10 16.79
CA LEU A 16 -7.06 12.89 16.25
C LEU A 16 -6.57 13.96 15.26
N LEU A 17 -5.46 14.63 15.56
CA LEU A 17 -4.86 15.62 14.66
C LEU A 17 -4.39 15.02 13.34
N MET A 18 -3.88 13.79 13.36
CA MET A 18 -3.43 13.08 12.15
C MET A 18 -4.57 12.78 11.19
N MET A 19 -5.78 12.51 11.69
CA MET A 19 -6.95 12.19 10.87
C MET A 19 -7.65 13.44 10.31
N LYS A 20 -7.53 14.59 10.98
CA LYS A 20 -8.25 15.83 10.62
C LYS A 20 -7.98 16.36 9.21
N ASN A 21 -6.81 16.08 8.64
CA ASN A 21 -6.43 16.49 7.29
C ASN A 21 -6.53 15.34 6.28
N LYS A 22 -7.22 14.25 6.65
CA LYS A 22 -7.34 13.03 5.86
C LYS A 22 -8.78 12.80 5.43
N SER A 23 -8.94 12.14 4.29
CA SER A 23 -10.22 11.66 3.78
C SER A 23 -10.40 10.17 4.02
N ILE A 24 -11.63 9.73 4.21
CA ILE A 24 -12.00 8.33 4.41
C ILE A 24 -13.14 7.93 3.48
N LEU A 25 -13.01 6.76 2.86
CA LEU A 25 -14.12 6.06 2.23
C LEU A 25 -14.68 5.04 3.21
N PHE A 26 -15.97 5.12 3.50
CA PHE A 26 -16.68 4.20 4.36
C PHE A 26 -17.75 3.45 3.56
N VAL A 27 -17.68 2.12 3.56
CA VAL A 27 -18.58 1.24 2.79
C VAL A 27 -19.31 0.31 3.75
N GLU A 28 -20.64 0.44 3.77
CA GLU A 28 -21.55 -0.29 4.67
C GLU A 28 -22.93 -0.33 4.03
N ASP A 29 -23.57 -1.47 3.94
CA ASP A 29 -24.89 -1.61 3.31
C ASP A 29 -26.05 -1.18 4.22
N ASP A 30 -25.95 -1.42 5.53
CA ASP A 30 -26.97 -0.99 6.49
C ASP A 30 -26.97 0.54 6.63
N ILE A 31 -28.08 1.16 6.21
CA ILE A 31 -28.24 2.63 6.23
C ILE A 31 -28.15 3.22 7.65
N ILE A 32 -28.61 2.50 8.67
CA ILE A 32 -28.63 2.97 10.06
C ILE A 32 -27.18 2.96 10.59
N VAL A 33 -26.48 1.83 10.39
CA VAL A 33 -25.07 1.68 10.78
C VAL A 33 -24.21 2.68 10.03
N ARG A 34 -24.42 2.81 8.71
CA ARG A 34 -23.68 3.74 7.85
C ARG A 34 -23.85 5.18 8.33
N THR A 35 -25.08 5.63 8.60
CA THR A 35 -25.35 7.01 9.05
C THR A 35 -24.72 7.28 10.41
N HIS A 36 -24.82 6.34 11.35
CA HIS A 36 -24.29 6.52 12.69
C HIS A 36 -22.75 6.58 12.70
N ILE A 37 -22.09 5.66 12.00
CA ILE A 37 -20.61 5.63 11.92
C ILE A 37 -20.10 6.81 11.11
N ALA A 38 -20.76 7.18 9.99
CA ALA A 38 -20.38 8.33 9.18
C ALA A 38 -20.38 9.62 10.00
N SER A 39 -21.38 9.84 10.86
CA SER A 39 -21.42 10.99 11.77
C SER A 39 -20.21 11.04 12.70
N THR A 40 -19.77 9.89 13.20
CA THR A 40 -18.57 9.78 14.01
C THR A 40 -17.31 10.07 13.20
N LEU A 41 -17.22 9.53 11.97
CA LEU A 41 -16.08 9.74 11.07
C LEU A 41 -15.95 11.22 10.64
N GLN A 42 -17.05 11.93 10.44
CA GLN A 42 -17.06 13.37 10.14
C GLN A 42 -16.43 14.22 11.26
N MET A 43 -16.46 13.76 12.51
CA MET A 43 -15.73 14.41 13.59
C MET A 43 -14.22 14.17 13.53
N LEU A 44 -13.78 13.13 12.84
CA LEU A 44 -12.38 12.66 12.80
C LEU A 44 -11.64 13.06 11.51
N PHE A 45 -12.34 13.10 10.38
CA PHE A 45 -11.77 13.31 9.05
C PHE A 45 -12.24 14.61 8.41
N CYS A 46 -11.48 15.13 7.44
CA CYS A 46 -11.90 16.32 6.68
C CYS A 46 -12.99 15.99 5.65
N ASN A 47 -12.90 14.83 5.01
CA ASN A 47 -13.91 14.35 4.06
C ASN A 47 -14.26 12.90 4.36
N VAL A 48 -15.57 12.60 4.33
CA VAL A 48 -16.11 11.24 4.51
C VAL A 48 -16.97 10.92 3.30
N TYR A 49 -16.51 9.96 2.53
CA TYR A 49 -17.24 9.39 1.40
C TYR A 49 -17.95 8.14 1.87
N CYS A 50 -19.22 7.95 1.48
CA CYS A 50 -20.03 6.81 1.91
C CYS A 50 -20.58 6.06 0.72
N ALA A 51 -20.44 4.73 0.71
CA ALA A 51 -20.99 3.83 -0.30
C ALA A 51 -21.79 2.70 0.38
N GLN A 52 -22.76 2.12 -0.34
CA GLN A 52 -23.66 1.10 0.19
C GLN A 52 -23.33 -0.33 -0.23
N ASN A 53 -22.31 -0.52 -1.07
CA ASN A 53 -21.81 -1.82 -1.51
C ASN A 53 -20.42 -1.67 -2.14
N GLY A 54 -19.75 -2.79 -2.41
CA GLY A 54 -18.38 -2.76 -2.93
C GLY A 54 -18.23 -2.16 -4.32
N GLU A 55 -19.25 -2.26 -5.19
CA GLU A 55 -19.22 -1.67 -6.54
C GLU A 55 -19.22 -0.13 -6.48
N GLU A 56 -20.18 0.43 -5.73
CA GLU A 56 -20.22 1.88 -5.48
C GLU A 56 -18.97 2.35 -4.74
N GLY A 57 -18.49 1.56 -3.78
CA GLY A 57 -17.24 1.80 -3.06
C GLY A 57 -16.03 1.88 -3.97
N PHE A 58 -15.90 0.99 -4.96
CA PHE A 58 -14.79 1.02 -5.89
C PHE A 58 -14.85 2.24 -6.82
N ASN A 59 -16.00 2.57 -7.38
CA ASN A 59 -16.18 3.76 -8.22
C ASN A 59 -15.82 5.03 -7.43
N MET A 60 -16.32 5.14 -6.19
CA MET A 60 -16.03 6.27 -5.32
C MET A 60 -14.55 6.33 -4.92
N TYR A 61 -13.90 5.18 -4.76
CA TYR A 61 -12.45 5.10 -4.53
C TYR A 61 -11.65 5.67 -5.71
N GLU A 62 -12.00 5.31 -6.94
CA GLU A 62 -11.32 5.81 -8.14
C GLU A 62 -11.49 7.33 -8.30
N ASP A 63 -12.69 7.84 -8.01
CA ASP A 63 -13.02 9.27 -8.17
C ASP A 63 -12.39 10.13 -7.08
N SER A 64 -12.43 9.70 -5.81
CA SER A 64 -12.06 10.54 -4.67
C SER A 64 -10.65 10.29 -4.14
N ARG A 65 -10.03 9.14 -4.46
CA ARG A 65 -8.71 8.72 -3.96
C ARG A 65 -8.55 8.98 -2.46
N PRO A 66 -9.36 8.35 -1.61
CA PRO A 66 -9.35 8.59 -0.17
C PRO A 66 -8.02 8.14 0.46
N ASP A 67 -7.64 8.78 1.56
CA ASP A 67 -6.43 8.43 2.32
C ASP A 67 -6.55 7.10 3.07
N ILE A 68 -7.77 6.62 3.35
CA ILE A 68 -8.03 5.36 4.05
C ILE A 68 -9.41 4.83 3.66
N VAL A 69 -9.55 3.51 3.66
CA VAL A 69 -10.83 2.82 3.43
C VAL A 69 -11.25 2.07 4.70
N LEU A 70 -12.51 2.20 5.06
CA LEU A 70 -13.19 1.41 6.08
C LEU A 70 -14.35 0.69 5.40
N THR A 71 -14.38 -0.63 5.38
CA THR A 71 -15.42 -1.39 4.66
C THR A 71 -15.96 -2.55 5.48
N ASP A 72 -17.26 -2.77 5.43
CA ASP A 72 -17.83 -4.04 5.85
C ASP A 72 -17.37 -5.16 4.89
N ILE A 73 -17.29 -6.37 5.41
CA ILE A 73 -16.99 -7.57 4.61
C ILE A 73 -18.26 -8.07 3.93
N GLN A 74 -19.36 -8.17 4.66
CA GLN A 74 -20.61 -8.79 4.18
C GLN A 74 -21.59 -7.74 3.68
N MET A 75 -21.61 -7.55 2.37
CA MET A 75 -22.52 -6.60 1.71
C MET A 75 -23.17 -7.25 0.48
N PRO A 76 -24.41 -6.85 0.11
CA PRO A 76 -25.06 -7.29 -1.12
C PRO A 76 -24.34 -6.77 -2.36
N LYS A 77 -24.64 -7.37 -3.53
CA LYS A 77 -24.04 -7.08 -4.85
C LYS A 77 -22.57 -7.44 -4.90
N GLN A 78 -21.72 -6.63 -4.31
CA GLN A 78 -20.28 -6.86 -4.20
C GLN A 78 -19.83 -6.74 -2.75
N ASP A 79 -19.24 -7.82 -2.23
CA ASP A 79 -18.72 -7.90 -0.88
C ASP A 79 -17.42 -7.09 -0.69
N GLY A 80 -17.07 -6.79 0.57
CA GLY A 80 -15.88 -6.02 0.90
C GLY A 80 -14.57 -6.70 0.49
N MET A 81 -14.53 -8.04 0.44
CA MET A 81 -13.32 -8.76 0.02
C MET A 81 -12.99 -8.52 -1.46
N LYS A 82 -14.02 -8.47 -2.32
CA LYS A 82 -13.85 -8.13 -3.74
C LYS A 82 -13.43 -6.69 -3.91
N LEU A 83 -14.05 -5.76 -3.15
CA LEU A 83 -13.65 -4.36 -3.13
C LEU A 83 -12.16 -4.21 -2.78
N ILE A 84 -11.72 -4.83 -1.69
CA ILE A 84 -10.32 -4.82 -1.26
C ILE A 84 -9.41 -5.37 -2.35
N ALA A 85 -9.76 -6.50 -2.96
CA ALA A 85 -8.99 -7.09 -4.04
C ALA A 85 -8.87 -6.18 -5.27
N GLN A 86 -9.93 -5.44 -5.63
CA GLN A 86 -9.89 -4.46 -6.72
C GLN A 86 -8.99 -3.27 -6.39
N ILE A 87 -9.12 -2.69 -5.19
CA ILE A 87 -8.26 -1.60 -4.75
C ILE A 87 -6.79 -2.06 -4.75
N ARG A 88 -6.49 -3.24 -4.20
CA ARG A 88 -5.12 -3.77 -4.13
C ARG A 88 -4.49 -4.06 -5.49
N ARG A 89 -5.28 -4.21 -6.55
CA ARG A 89 -4.75 -4.30 -7.93
C ARG A 89 -4.20 -2.98 -8.45
N ILE A 90 -4.75 -1.85 -8.00
CA ILE A 90 -4.38 -0.52 -8.50
C ILE A 90 -3.62 0.32 -7.45
N ASP A 91 -3.82 0.01 -6.17
CA ASP A 91 -3.16 0.72 -5.07
C ASP A 91 -2.93 -0.24 -3.89
N TYR A 92 -1.67 -0.42 -3.57
CA TYR A 92 -1.24 -1.22 -2.41
C TYR A 92 -0.96 -0.35 -1.17
N ALA A 93 -0.82 0.97 -1.34
CA ALA A 93 -0.41 1.89 -0.29
C ALA A 93 -1.57 2.39 0.58
N THR A 94 -2.76 2.58 -0.01
CA THR A 94 -3.93 3.06 0.75
C THR A 94 -4.29 2.08 1.87
N PRO A 95 -4.30 2.52 3.14
CA PRO A 95 -4.69 1.66 4.25
C PRO A 95 -6.14 1.22 4.12
N ILE A 96 -6.40 -0.06 4.41
CA ILE A 96 -7.75 -0.62 4.43
C ILE A 96 -8.00 -1.27 5.79
N VAL A 97 -9.08 -0.84 6.44
CA VAL A 97 -9.60 -1.42 7.68
C VAL A 97 -10.93 -2.10 7.37
N ILE A 98 -11.14 -3.30 7.89
CA ILE A 98 -12.38 -4.03 7.71
C ILE A 98 -13.27 -3.95 8.95
N LEU A 99 -14.59 -3.94 8.70
CA LEU A 99 -15.60 -4.19 9.71
C LEU A 99 -16.06 -5.63 9.58
N THR A 100 -16.30 -6.30 10.70
CA THR A 100 -16.66 -7.72 10.71
C THR A 100 -17.62 -8.02 11.85
N GLY A 101 -18.56 -8.93 11.62
CA GLY A 101 -19.39 -9.50 12.67
C GLY A 101 -18.58 -10.48 13.55
N TYR A 102 -19.17 -10.87 14.68
CA TYR A 102 -18.51 -11.79 15.63
C TYR A 102 -18.24 -13.18 15.05
N ASP A 103 -19.08 -13.59 14.08
CA ASP A 103 -19.04 -14.93 13.47
C ASP A 103 -18.11 -15.04 12.24
N ASP A 104 -17.50 -13.93 11.82
CA ASP A 104 -16.71 -13.83 10.58
C ASP A 104 -15.21 -14.14 10.74
N LYS A 105 -14.81 -14.80 11.83
CA LYS A 105 -13.38 -15.07 12.13
C LYS A 105 -12.63 -15.74 10.97
N HIS A 106 -13.29 -16.59 10.21
CA HIS A 106 -12.71 -17.24 9.04
C HIS A 106 -12.44 -16.28 7.88
N LEU A 107 -13.21 -15.17 7.77
CA LEU A 107 -13.01 -14.13 6.77
C LEU A 107 -11.82 -13.23 7.12
N ILE A 108 -11.54 -13.02 8.40
CA ILE A 108 -10.34 -12.27 8.85
C ILE A 108 -9.06 -12.94 8.34
N LEU A 109 -8.97 -14.28 8.40
CA LEU A 109 -7.82 -15.01 7.88
C LEU A 109 -7.64 -14.83 6.37
N LYS A 110 -8.74 -14.75 5.61
CA LYS A 110 -8.68 -14.44 4.17
C LYS A 110 -8.28 -12.99 3.92
N ALA A 111 -8.74 -12.07 4.74
CA ALA A 111 -8.42 -10.64 4.64
C ALA A 111 -6.93 -10.34 4.90
N VAL A 112 -6.26 -11.12 5.77
CA VAL A 112 -4.81 -11.02 5.98
C VAL A 112 -4.03 -11.21 4.67
N ASN A 113 -4.49 -12.12 3.80
CA ASN A 113 -3.87 -12.35 2.50
C ASN A 113 -4.09 -11.19 1.51
N LEU A 114 -5.04 -10.30 1.79
CA LEU A 114 -5.33 -9.10 1.00
C LEU A 114 -4.65 -7.85 1.56
N ALA A 115 -3.67 -8.02 2.45
CA ALA A 115 -2.91 -6.94 3.06
C ALA A 115 -3.80 -5.82 3.65
N VAL A 116 -4.79 -6.21 4.48
CA VAL A 116 -5.56 -5.26 5.27
C VAL A 116 -4.73 -4.75 6.46
N ASP A 117 -4.95 -3.50 6.83
CA ASP A 117 -4.16 -2.79 7.85
C ASP A 117 -4.76 -2.89 9.25
N GLY A 118 -5.98 -3.40 9.34
CA GLY A 118 -6.65 -3.63 10.62
C GLY A 118 -8.06 -4.16 10.44
N TYR A 119 -8.65 -4.55 11.57
CA TYR A 119 -10.06 -4.96 11.62
C TYR A 119 -10.73 -4.45 12.88
N LEU A 120 -12.05 -4.28 12.81
CA LEU A 120 -12.93 -3.88 13.90
C LEU A 120 -14.11 -4.84 13.97
N ILE A 121 -14.41 -5.32 15.14
CA ILE A 121 -15.55 -6.22 15.39
C ILE A 121 -16.75 -5.39 15.81
N LYS A 122 -17.88 -5.59 15.15
CA LYS A 122 -19.18 -4.99 15.53
C LYS A 122 -19.72 -5.63 16.83
N PRO A 123 -20.23 -4.84 17.82
CA PRO A 123 -20.42 -3.39 17.82
C PRO A 123 -19.12 -2.61 18.05
N ILE A 124 -18.95 -1.48 17.35
CA ILE A 124 -17.70 -0.73 17.32
C ILE A 124 -17.65 0.29 18.45
N GLU A 125 -16.68 0.17 19.33
CA GLU A 125 -16.39 1.19 20.33
C GLU A 125 -15.57 2.35 19.73
N PHE A 126 -15.89 3.58 20.11
CA PHE A 126 -15.20 4.78 19.64
C PHE A 126 -13.66 4.71 19.86
N SER A 127 -13.25 4.24 21.03
CA SER A 127 -11.82 4.09 21.36
C SER A 127 -11.09 3.12 20.41
N SER A 128 -11.74 2.01 20.09
CA SER A 128 -11.23 0.99 19.16
C SER A 128 -11.18 1.52 17.72
N LEU A 129 -12.20 2.25 17.30
CA LEU A 129 -12.26 2.91 15.98
C LEU A 129 -11.07 3.88 15.81
N VAL A 130 -10.92 4.84 16.74
CA VAL A 130 -9.83 5.83 16.71
C VAL A 130 -8.47 5.16 16.73
N LYS A 131 -8.27 4.16 17.59
CA LYS A 131 -7.01 3.43 17.71
C LYS A 131 -6.67 2.71 16.40
N THR A 132 -7.59 1.94 15.84
CA THR A 132 -7.34 1.13 14.64
C THR A 132 -7.10 2.02 13.42
N LEU A 133 -7.94 3.05 13.19
CA LEU A 133 -7.76 3.97 12.08
C LEU A 133 -6.45 4.75 12.20
N SER A 134 -6.08 5.22 13.40
CA SER A 134 -4.82 5.92 13.59
C SER A 134 -3.60 5.01 13.39
N GLN A 135 -3.67 3.73 13.74
CA GLN A 135 -2.61 2.76 13.48
C GLN A 135 -2.46 2.49 11.98
N ALA A 136 -3.57 2.33 11.26
CA ALA A 136 -3.57 2.16 9.81
C ALA A 136 -2.96 3.37 9.09
N ILE A 137 -3.33 4.60 9.49
CA ILE A 137 -2.76 5.84 8.94
C ILE A 137 -1.26 5.97 9.28
N LYS A 138 -0.85 5.61 10.50
CA LYS A 138 0.59 5.62 10.88
C LYS A 138 1.41 4.67 10.03
N ARG A 139 0.86 3.52 9.67
CA ARG A 139 1.51 2.59 8.75
C ARG A 139 1.70 3.25 7.37
N MET A 140 0.73 4.01 6.89
CA MET A 140 0.86 4.82 5.67
C MET A 140 2.03 5.82 5.77
N HIS A 141 2.21 6.49 6.92
CA HIS A 141 3.36 7.40 7.16
C HIS A 141 4.68 6.66 7.37
N ASN A 142 4.64 5.41 7.83
CA ASN A 142 5.81 4.53 7.96
C ASN A 142 6.09 3.72 6.68
N THR A 143 5.34 3.94 5.61
CA THR A 143 5.64 3.43 4.26
C THR A 143 5.93 4.58 3.28
N PRO A 144 6.85 5.54 3.60
CA PRO A 144 7.29 6.55 2.63
C PRO A 144 8.02 5.92 1.44
N ASN A 145 8.19 4.61 1.45
CA ASN A 145 9.07 3.85 0.56
C ASN A 145 8.38 2.73 -0.23
N LEU A 146 7.04 2.71 -0.32
CA LEU A 146 6.35 1.82 -1.25
C LEU A 146 6.32 2.44 -2.65
N ILE A 147 7.01 1.81 -3.58
CA ILE A 147 7.15 2.26 -4.96
C ILE A 147 6.29 1.38 -5.86
N THR A 148 5.40 1.98 -6.62
CA THR A 148 4.61 1.30 -7.66
C THR A 148 5.50 1.13 -8.90
N LEU A 149 5.92 -0.09 -9.18
CA LEU A 149 6.74 -0.41 -10.35
C LEU A 149 5.89 -0.61 -11.61
N ASN A 150 4.73 -1.26 -11.48
CA ASN A 150 3.69 -1.35 -12.51
C ASN A 150 2.32 -1.65 -11.86
N GLU A 151 1.28 -1.88 -12.67
CA GLU A 151 -0.11 -2.11 -12.22
C GLU A 151 -0.27 -3.24 -11.18
N HIS A 152 0.68 -4.18 -11.11
CA HIS A 152 0.58 -5.37 -10.26
C HIS A 152 1.81 -5.59 -9.38
N LEU A 153 2.86 -4.76 -9.50
CA LEU A 153 4.13 -4.93 -8.83
C LEU A 153 4.49 -3.70 -8.00
N PHE A 154 4.64 -3.90 -6.70
CA PHE A 154 5.01 -2.88 -5.73
C PHE A 154 6.29 -3.30 -5.00
N PHE A 155 7.15 -2.35 -4.68
CA PHE A 155 8.37 -2.56 -3.93
C PHE A 155 8.36 -1.73 -2.65
N ASN A 156 8.53 -2.38 -1.51
CA ASN A 156 8.69 -1.72 -0.22
C ASN A 156 10.19 -1.59 0.09
N ARG A 157 10.69 -0.35 0.11
CA ARG A 157 12.10 -0.08 0.39
C ARG A 157 12.52 -0.42 1.82
N ASP A 158 11.61 -0.37 2.80
CA ASP A 158 11.92 -0.63 4.20
C ASP A 158 12.04 -2.13 4.47
N THR A 159 11.06 -2.93 4.00
CA THR A 159 11.07 -4.39 4.19
C THR A 159 11.88 -5.13 3.13
N LYS A 160 12.29 -4.44 2.03
CA LYS A 160 12.98 -5.02 0.87
C LYS A 160 12.17 -6.13 0.17
N GLU A 161 10.86 -6.04 0.25
CA GLU A 161 9.92 -7.03 -0.31
C GLU A 161 9.20 -6.48 -1.54
N PHE A 162 8.94 -7.38 -2.47
CA PHE A 162 8.13 -7.12 -3.66
C PHE A 162 6.78 -7.80 -3.51
N TYR A 163 5.72 -7.07 -3.83
CA TYR A 163 4.35 -7.57 -3.82
C TYR A 163 3.87 -7.66 -5.26
N TYR A 164 3.57 -8.87 -5.73
CA TYR A 164 3.10 -9.13 -7.08
C TYR A 164 1.92 -10.09 -7.04
N ASN A 165 0.76 -9.69 -7.58
CA ASN A 165 -0.47 -10.49 -7.58
C ASN A 165 -0.79 -11.11 -6.20
N ASN A 166 -0.73 -10.31 -5.13
CA ASN A 166 -0.97 -10.71 -3.74
C ASN A 166 0.04 -11.73 -3.17
N ALA A 167 1.16 -11.97 -3.84
CA ALA A 167 2.25 -12.79 -3.33
C ALA A 167 3.48 -11.93 -3.00
N ILE A 168 4.20 -12.32 -1.94
CA ILE A 168 5.44 -11.66 -1.54
C ILE A 168 6.61 -12.35 -2.21
N TYR A 169 7.46 -11.57 -2.88
CA TYR A 169 8.69 -12.04 -3.50
C TYR A 169 9.90 -11.38 -2.85
N ARG A 170 10.94 -12.17 -2.64
CA ARG A 170 12.23 -11.69 -2.15
C ARG A 170 13.32 -11.94 -3.17
N LEU A 171 14.10 -10.93 -3.42
CA LEU A 171 15.27 -11.00 -4.26
C LEU A 171 16.52 -11.38 -3.43
N SER A 172 17.52 -11.97 -4.06
CA SER A 172 18.84 -12.09 -3.44
C SER A 172 19.48 -10.71 -3.28
N THR A 173 20.48 -10.59 -2.40
CA THR A 173 21.16 -9.32 -2.12
C THR A 173 21.60 -8.59 -3.40
N LYS A 174 22.26 -9.26 -4.34
CA LYS A 174 22.71 -8.63 -5.59
C LYS A 174 21.59 -8.27 -6.56
N GLU A 175 20.51 -9.05 -6.59
CA GLU A 175 19.32 -8.74 -7.38
C GLU A 175 18.61 -7.50 -6.82
N LEU A 176 18.52 -7.41 -5.49
CA LEU A 176 17.93 -6.27 -4.80
C LEU A 176 18.75 -4.99 -5.02
N GLU A 177 20.08 -5.05 -4.80
CA GLU A 177 21.01 -3.93 -5.06
C GLU A 177 20.85 -3.39 -6.49
N LEU A 178 20.71 -4.28 -7.49
CA LEU A 178 20.51 -3.86 -8.88
C LEU A 178 19.16 -3.15 -9.06
N VAL A 179 18.09 -3.69 -8.50
CA VAL A 179 16.75 -3.05 -8.61
C VAL A 179 16.75 -1.69 -7.92
N GLU A 180 17.29 -1.57 -6.71
CA GLU A 180 17.39 -0.30 -5.99
C GLU A 180 18.21 0.73 -6.78
N LEU A 181 19.37 0.33 -7.32
CA LEU A 181 20.20 1.18 -8.16
C LEU A 181 19.45 1.69 -9.40
N LEU A 182 18.67 0.83 -10.06
CA LEU A 182 17.87 1.21 -11.22
C LEU A 182 16.69 2.11 -10.82
N ILE A 183 16.05 1.89 -9.68
CA ILE A 183 14.98 2.75 -9.14
C ILE A 183 15.52 4.15 -8.87
N ASP A 184 16.66 4.27 -8.20
CA ASP A 184 17.29 5.57 -7.89
C ASP A 184 17.71 6.33 -9.15
N ASN A 185 17.89 5.64 -10.26
CA ASN A 185 18.26 6.18 -11.55
C ASN A 185 17.21 5.96 -12.64
N HIS A 186 15.92 5.83 -12.27
CA HIS A 186 14.82 5.49 -13.20
C HIS A 186 14.66 6.45 -14.39
N HIS A 187 15.10 7.70 -14.24
CA HIS A 187 15.04 8.75 -15.28
C HIS A 187 16.09 8.57 -16.39
N ARG A 188 17.06 7.67 -16.25
CA ARG A 188 18.16 7.46 -17.21
C ARG A 188 18.51 6.00 -17.41
N ILE A 189 19.16 5.69 -18.53
CA ILE A 189 19.73 4.37 -18.79
C ILE A 189 21.11 4.30 -18.10
N LEU A 190 21.32 3.26 -17.30
CA LEU A 190 22.61 2.97 -16.70
C LEU A 190 23.41 2.03 -17.60
N SER A 191 24.63 2.40 -17.93
CA SER A 191 25.53 1.53 -18.68
C SER A 191 25.92 0.29 -17.86
N LYS A 192 26.27 -0.79 -18.56
CA LYS A 192 26.76 -2.01 -17.91
C LYS A 192 27.93 -1.73 -16.97
N GLN A 193 28.87 -0.89 -17.41
CA GLN A 193 30.05 -0.49 -16.60
C GLN A 193 29.65 0.27 -15.34
N ALA A 194 28.69 1.21 -15.43
CA ALA A 194 28.20 1.94 -14.26
C ALA A 194 27.55 1.00 -13.23
N ILE A 195 26.78 0.00 -13.70
CA ILE A 195 26.19 -1.00 -12.83
C ILE A 195 27.26 -1.89 -12.19
N GLU A 196 28.25 -2.34 -12.95
CA GLU A 196 29.36 -3.16 -12.45
C GLU A 196 30.15 -2.42 -11.36
N LEU A 197 30.51 -1.16 -11.57
CA LEU A 197 31.20 -0.34 -10.58
C LEU A 197 30.39 -0.15 -9.31
N SER A 198 29.08 0.03 -9.42
CA SER A 198 28.21 0.24 -8.26
C SER A 198 27.99 -1.04 -7.44
N LEU A 199 27.84 -2.20 -8.08
CA LEU A 199 27.49 -3.44 -7.40
C LEU A 199 28.70 -4.25 -6.91
N TRP A 200 29.85 -4.19 -7.60
CA TRP A 200 31.02 -5.00 -7.28
C TRP A 200 32.24 -4.21 -6.82
N ASN A 201 32.12 -2.88 -6.81
CA ASN A 201 33.16 -1.97 -6.35
C ASN A 201 34.53 -2.20 -7.03
N ARG A 202 35.41 -3.04 -6.47
CA ARG A 202 36.74 -3.35 -7.03
C ARG A 202 36.88 -4.79 -7.53
N ASP A 203 35.89 -5.64 -7.25
CA ASP A 203 35.89 -7.01 -7.76
C ASP A 203 35.38 -7.00 -9.20
N ILE A 204 36.19 -7.44 -10.15
CA ILE A 204 35.79 -7.50 -11.56
C ILE A 204 34.83 -8.67 -11.73
N PRO A 205 33.52 -8.43 -11.97
CA PRO A 205 32.56 -9.51 -12.18
C PRO A 205 32.84 -10.18 -13.54
N CYS A 206 32.32 -11.41 -13.73
CA CYS A 206 32.35 -12.03 -15.05
C CYS A 206 31.54 -11.21 -16.05
N GLU A 207 31.95 -11.22 -17.33
CA GLU A 207 31.35 -10.39 -18.39
C GLU A 207 29.82 -10.49 -18.49
N SER A 208 29.23 -11.60 -18.10
CA SER A 208 27.80 -11.86 -18.13
C SER A 208 27.07 -11.58 -16.81
N ALA A 209 27.75 -11.09 -15.76
CA ALA A 209 27.18 -10.96 -14.41
C ALA A 209 25.90 -10.10 -14.38
N VAL A 210 25.96 -8.88 -14.94
CA VAL A 210 24.80 -7.97 -15.02
C VAL A 210 23.68 -8.59 -15.83
N LYS A 211 23.98 -9.19 -16.99
CA LYS A 211 22.98 -9.85 -17.83
C LYS A 211 22.27 -10.98 -17.08
N ASN A 212 23.02 -11.80 -16.34
CA ASN A 212 22.47 -12.91 -15.57
C ASN A 212 21.61 -12.42 -14.40
N LEU A 213 21.98 -11.30 -13.73
CA LEU A 213 21.15 -10.67 -12.72
C LEU A 213 19.81 -10.20 -13.31
N VAL A 214 19.86 -9.47 -14.42
CA VAL A 214 18.66 -8.99 -15.12
C VAL A 214 17.75 -10.15 -15.53
N LEU A 215 18.30 -11.24 -16.08
CA LEU A 215 17.50 -12.42 -16.44
C LEU A 215 16.81 -13.05 -15.23
N ARG A 216 17.51 -13.16 -14.10
CA ARG A 216 16.91 -13.70 -12.86
C ARG A 216 15.81 -12.82 -12.30
N ILE A 217 16.02 -11.51 -12.30
CA ILE A 217 15.00 -10.54 -11.85
C ILE A 217 13.76 -10.63 -12.74
N ARG A 218 13.93 -10.61 -14.06
CA ARG A 218 12.82 -10.75 -15.02
C ARG A 218 12.02 -12.03 -14.80
N LYS A 219 12.71 -13.17 -14.57
CA LYS A 219 12.04 -14.44 -14.29
C LYS A 219 11.19 -14.38 -13.01
N LYS A 220 11.56 -13.57 -12.01
CA LYS A 220 10.86 -13.45 -10.73
C LYS A 220 9.76 -12.40 -10.74
N LEU A 221 10.01 -11.26 -11.38
CA LEU A 221 9.17 -10.06 -11.26
C LEU A 221 8.55 -9.62 -12.60
N GLY A 222 8.81 -10.35 -13.69
CA GLY A 222 8.27 -10.06 -15.03
C GLY A 222 9.27 -9.43 -15.98
N ASP A 223 9.11 -9.76 -17.26
CA ASP A 223 10.07 -9.39 -18.33
C ASP A 223 10.06 -7.90 -18.67
N THR A 224 8.97 -7.20 -18.38
CA THR A 224 8.78 -5.79 -18.72
C THR A 224 9.36 -4.81 -17.69
N LEU A 225 9.72 -5.29 -16.49
CA LEU A 225 10.20 -4.46 -15.39
C LEU A 225 11.51 -3.74 -15.74
N ILE A 226 12.49 -4.44 -16.29
CA ILE A 226 13.77 -3.87 -16.67
C ILE A 226 13.87 -3.81 -18.19
N PHE A 227 13.98 -2.62 -18.73
CA PHE A 227 14.22 -2.37 -20.13
C PHE A 227 15.71 -2.47 -20.45
N SER A 228 16.07 -3.15 -21.55
CA SER A 228 17.45 -3.24 -22.05
C SER A 228 17.56 -2.52 -23.39
N GLN A 229 18.51 -1.61 -23.51
CA GLN A 229 18.84 -0.98 -24.79
C GLN A 229 20.22 -1.42 -25.24
N ARG A 230 20.28 -2.07 -26.41
CA ARG A 230 21.51 -2.63 -26.96
C ARG A 230 22.60 -1.55 -27.09
N GLY A 231 23.78 -1.82 -26.54
CA GLY A 231 24.93 -0.91 -26.56
C GLY A 231 24.87 0.22 -25.53
N LEU A 232 23.73 0.50 -24.89
CA LEU A 232 23.58 1.58 -23.92
C LEU A 232 23.49 1.08 -22.47
N GLY A 233 22.64 0.08 -22.19
CA GLY A 233 22.50 -0.44 -20.83
C GLY A 233 21.08 -0.81 -20.45
N TYR A 234 20.74 -0.52 -19.19
CA TYR A 234 19.48 -0.94 -18.56
C TYR A 234 18.78 0.22 -17.86
N ARG A 235 17.46 0.18 -17.86
CA ARG A 235 16.59 1.12 -17.14
C ARG A 235 15.42 0.34 -16.54
N ILE A 236 14.92 0.75 -15.39
CA ILE A 236 13.67 0.23 -14.84
C ILE A 236 12.49 1.04 -15.37
N ASN A 237 11.36 0.37 -15.62
CA ASN A 237 10.09 1.02 -15.90
C ASN A 237 9.34 1.21 -14.58
N ILE A 238 9.01 2.45 -14.26
CA ILE A 238 8.22 2.81 -13.08
C ILE A 238 6.99 3.58 -13.55
N ASN A 239 5.80 3.12 -13.18
CA ASN A 239 4.51 3.79 -13.43
C ASN A 239 4.03 4.50 -12.15
N ASP A 240 4.92 5.12 -11.38
CA ASP A 240 4.54 5.81 -10.16
C ASP A 240 4.29 7.30 -10.43
N ALA A 241 3.02 7.73 -10.27
CA ALA A 241 2.61 9.13 -10.45
C ALA A 241 3.37 10.10 -9.52
N ARG A 242 3.94 9.62 -8.40
CA ARG A 242 4.75 10.44 -7.48
C ARG A 242 6.07 10.91 -8.09
N TYR A 243 6.58 10.22 -9.12
CA TYR A 243 7.81 10.58 -9.81
C TYR A 243 7.60 11.49 -11.04
N PHE A 244 6.33 11.72 -11.42
CA PHE A 244 5.99 12.58 -12.56
C PHE A 244 5.44 13.96 -12.13
N GLY A 245 5.33 14.23 -10.81
CA GLY A 245 4.72 15.46 -10.27
C GLY A 245 5.60 16.71 -10.25
N ASP A 246 6.89 16.62 -10.53
CA ASP A 246 7.84 17.76 -10.41
C ASP A 246 8.40 18.28 -11.76
N MET A 247 7.70 18.04 -12.87
CA MET A 247 8.04 18.67 -14.16
C MET A 247 6.83 19.44 -14.71
N GLY A 248 6.48 20.52 -14.03
CA GLY A 248 5.50 21.51 -14.47
C GLY A 248 5.93 22.90 -14.04
#